data_fc338b2b739b28316ab228e9e580c5b3
#
_entry.id   fc338b2b739b28316ab228e9e580c5b3
#
_cell.length_a   1.000
_cell.length_b   1.000
_cell.length_c   1.000
_cell.angle_alpha   90.00
_cell.angle_beta   90.00
_cell.angle_gamma   90.00
#
_symmetry.space_group_name_H-M   'P 1'
#
loop_
_entity.id
_entity.type
_entity.pdbx_description
1 polymer ?
#
loop_
_entity_poly.entity_id
_entity_poly.type
_entity_poly.pdbx_seq_one_letter_code
_entity_poly.pdbx_strand_id
1 'polypeptide(L)'
;MDRPGIEVAEGDVTAAQGFLAGGDRCGLKPSGRKDVGGVLSERPATAAGTFTTNKVKAAPVLLCQEVLGGTAQGAGHVRAIVFNSGNANAMTGAAGLENARRMQRAFAEGPGVGHGLRPEEVFVASTGVIGVPLDMGKLVPGIRALSLSREGGTAAVEAMMTTDTVPKTAAAHFSIVGAAAASGAAAAPGASAAAGGVITVAGMAKGAAMIAPHMATMLAFIGTDAAVEGAYLQRALLQAVQDSFNMIVIDGDMSTNDTTLLLANGAAWPAGREPLDGSQPECASFEGALRHVCFALAQGMARDGEGATKLVEVRVEGAADVADARRVARAIAGSSLLKAAVLGADPNWGRIACAAGYAEADLDPERLEVSIGQVRVVQSGLAADYDQAAAAAEMQGREVRFAVHLHLGSGSATAWGCDLTPEYVRLNSDYTT
;
A
#
# COMPACT_ATOMS: atom_id res chain seq x y z
N MET A 1 16.32 -5.73 6.36
CA MET A 1 16.12 -7.17 6.07
C MET A 1 16.68 -7.45 4.69
N ASP A 2 17.84 -8.06 4.62
CA ASP A 2 18.40 -8.56 3.36
C ASP A 2 17.47 -9.65 2.84
N ARG A 3 16.89 -9.45 1.68
CA ARG A 3 16.05 -10.44 1.00
C ARG A 3 16.85 -10.98 -0.19
N PRO A 4 17.28 -12.25 -0.16
CA PRO A 4 18.03 -12.81 -1.27
C PRO A 4 17.17 -12.76 -2.54
N GLY A 5 17.75 -12.24 -3.62
CA GLY A 5 17.15 -12.26 -4.95
C GLY A 5 16.33 -11.05 -5.37
N ILE A 6 16.24 -9.97 -4.56
CA ILE A 6 15.65 -8.69 -4.97
C ILE A 6 16.65 -7.55 -4.82
N GLU A 7 16.56 -6.57 -5.73
CA GLU A 7 17.28 -5.30 -5.68
C GLU A 7 16.28 -4.17 -5.44
N VAL A 8 16.52 -3.35 -4.41
CA VAL A 8 15.69 -2.19 -4.10
C VAL A 8 16.04 -1.06 -5.06
N ALA A 9 15.03 -0.42 -5.61
CA ALA A 9 15.17 0.68 -6.56
C ALA A 9 14.28 1.86 -6.19
N GLU A 10 14.59 3.02 -6.71
CA GLU A 10 13.71 4.18 -6.69
C GLU A 10 12.82 4.17 -7.94
N GLY A 11 11.58 4.63 -7.79
CA GLY A 11 10.66 4.73 -8.92
C GLY A 11 9.21 4.66 -8.49
N ASP A 12 8.34 5.10 -9.39
CA ASP A 12 6.89 4.98 -9.29
C ASP A 12 6.38 3.90 -10.27
N VAL A 13 5.07 3.81 -10.48
CA VAL A 13 4.45 2.76 -11.30
C VAL A 13 5.01 2.69 -12.72
N THR A 14 5.57 3.80 -13.25
CA THR A 14 6.15 3.86 -14.61
C THR A 14 7.54 3.23 -14.71
N ALA A 15 8.17 2.89 -13.57
CA ALA A 15 9.44 2.16 -13.57
C ALA A 15 9.29 0.74 -14.12
N ALA A 16 8.11 0.13 -13.99
CA ALA A 16 7.79 -1.14 -14.65
C ALA A 16 7.54 -0.89 -16.16
N GLN A 17 8.15 -1.71 -17.01
CA GLN A 17 8.09 -1.54 -18.46
C GLN A 17 6.65 -1.59 -18.97
N GLY A 18 6.32 -0.67 -19.90
CA GLY A 18 5.01 -0.61 -20.56
C GLY A 18 3.91 0.05 -19.73
N PHE A 19 4.27 0.78 -18.66
CA PHE A 19 3.34 1.64 -17.94
C PHE A 19 3.59 3.12 -18.24
N LEU A 20 2.49 3.83 -18.43
CA LEU A 20 2.42 5.29 -18.60
C LEU A 20 1.58 5.85 -17.45
N ALA A 21 1.90 7.03 -16.97
CA ALA A 21 1.12 7.72 -15.96
C ALA A 21 1.04 9.22 -16.24
N GLY A 22 0.12 9.91 -15.58
CA GLY A 22 0.00 11.35 -15.65
C GLY A 22 -1.01 11.90 -14.66
N GLY A 23 -0.89 13.18 -14.37
CA GLY A 23 -1.80 13.87 -13.47
C GLY A 23 -1.84 15.36 -13.76
N ASP A 24 -3.03 15.96 -13.62
CA ASP A 24 -3.29 17.36 -13.91
C ASP A 24 -4.37 17.93 -12.98
N ARG A 25 -4.75 19.17 -13.22
CA ARG A 25 -5.77 19.93 -12.52
C ARG A 25 -7.05 19.94 -13.32
N CYS A 26 -8.16 19.53 -12.70
CA CYS A 26 -9.48 19.77 -13.28
C CYS A 26 -10.33 20.72 -12.41
N GLY A 27 -9.83 21.15 -11.24
CA GLY A 27 -10.47 22.12 -10.37
C GLY A 27 -11.46 21.53 -9.35
N LEU A 28 -11.26 20.27 -8.95
CA LEU A 28 -11.97 19.65 -7.82
C LEU A 28 -11.43 20.16 -6.49
N LYS A 29 -10.11 20.35 -6.38
CA LYS A 29 -9.46 20.89 -5.19
C LYS A 29 -9.49 22.43 -5.20
N PRO A 30 -10.04 23.07 -4.16
CA PRO A 30 -9.99 24.53 -4.04
C PRO A 30 -8.57 25.10 -4.01
N SER A 31 -7.61 24.31 -3.56
CA SER A 31 -6.18 24.69 -3.50
C SER A 31 -5.52 24.89 -4.87
N GLY A 32 -6.16 24.46 -5.95
CA GLY A 32 -5.57 24.48 -7.28
C GLY A 32 -4.43 23.47 -7.49
N ARG A 33 -4.18 22.56 -6.55
CA ARG A 33 -3.25 21.42 -6.75
C ARG A 33 -3.83 20.43 -7.76
N LYS A 34 -2.97 19.55 -8.32
CA LYS A 34 -3.42 18.47 -9.20
C LYS A 34 -4.45 17.60 -8.48
N ASP A 35 -5.48 17.16 -9.20
CA ASP A 35 -6.64 16.48 -8.62
C ASP A 35 -7.28 15.42 -9.53
N VAL A 36 -6.73 15.20 -10.70
CA VAL A 36 -7.12 14.14 -11.64
C VAL A 36 -5.88 13.47 -12.20
N GLY A 37 -5.91 12.15 -12.35
CA GLY A 37 -4.77 11.41 -12.90
C GLY A 37 -5.15 10.03 -13.42
N GLY A 38 -4.18 9.36 -13.99
CA GLY A 38 -4.35 8.03 -14.52
C GLY A 38 -3.04 7.27 -14.71
N VAL A 39 -3.18 5.95 -14.77
CA VAL A 39 -2.15 4.99 -15.13
C VAL A 39 -2.68 4.15 -16.29
N LEU A 40 -1.84 3.88 -17.27
CA LEU A 40 -2.18 3.06 -18.42
C LEU A 40 -1.08 2.03 -18.69
N SER A 41 -1.46 0.78 -18.86
CA SER A 41 -0.59 -0.24 -19.44
C SER A 41 -0.72 -0.23 -20.97
N GLU A 42 0.40 -0.13 -21.68
CA GLU A 42 0.45 -0.22 -23.13
C GLU A 42 0.00 -1.60 -23.66
N ARG A 43 -0.05 -2.61 -22.78
CA ARG A 43 -0.46 -3.99 -23.08
C ARG A 43 -1.63 -4.42 -22.19
N PRO A 44 -2.42 -5.44 -22.59
CA PRO A 44 -3.32 -6.11 -21.68
C PRO A 44 -2.59 -6.58 -20.42
N ALA A 45 -3.18 -6.35 -19.26
CA ALA A 45 -2.59 -6.73 -17.97
C ALA A 45 -3.56 -7.63 -17.20
N THR A 46 -3.01 -8.63 -16.54
CA THR A 46 -3.71 -9.36 -15.47
C THR A 46 -3.85 -8.42 -14.29
N ALA A 47 -5.04 -8.36 -13.68
CA ALA A 47 -5.33 -7.43 -12.61
C ALA A 47 -5.72 -8.14 -11.31
N ALA A 48 -5.28 -7.58 -10.21
CA ALA A 48 -5.71 -7.95 -8.85
C ALA A 48 -6.08 -6.71 -8.06
N GLY A 49 -6.98 -6.86 -7.07
CA GLY A 49 -7.41 -5.75 -6.24
C GLY A 49 -7.78 -6.17 -4.82
N THR A 50 -7.48 -5.30 -3.87
CA THR A 50 -7.99 -5.38 -2.51
C THR A 50 -8.71 -4.08 -2.15
N PHE A 51 -9.78 -4.19 -1.37
CA PHE A 51 -10.71 -3.09 -1.13
C PHE A 51 -11.09 -3.03 0.34
N THR A 52 -11.51 -1.85 0.78
CA THR A 52 -12.01 -1.61 2.13
C THR A 52 -13.07 -2.64 2.55
N THR A 53 -12.99 -3.08 3.81
CA THR A 53 -14.02 -3.89 4.45
C THR A 53 -15.14 -3.06 5.08
N ASN A 54 -15.05 -1.71 5.03
CA ASN A 54 -16.10 -0.82 5.47
C ASN A 54 -17.41 -1.16 4.74
N LYS A 55 -18.51 -1.22 5.48
CA LYS A 55 -19.84 -1.51 4.91
C LYS A 55 -20.36 -0.35 4.05
N VAL A 56 -19.89 0.88 4.32
CA VAL A 56 -20.20 2.09 3.56
C VAL A 56 -19.16 2.25 2.43
N LYS A 57 -19.27 1.42 1.40
CA LYS A 57 -18.33 1.46 0.27
C LYS A 57 -18.63 2.59 -0.69
N ALA A 58 -17.60 3.28 -1.13
CA ALA A 58 -17.69 4.30 -2.18
C ALA A 58 -18.03 3.68 -3.55
N ALA A 59 -18.64 4.45 -4.43
CA ALA A 59 -19.03 4.00 -5.76
C ALA A 59 -17.85 3.48 -6.62
N PRO A 60 -16.64 4.08 -6.60
CA PRO A 60 -15.48 3.52 -7.29
C PRO A 60 -15.08 2.13 -6.80
N VAL A 61 -15.17 1.87 -5.49
CA VAL A 61 -14.88 0.54 -4.91
C VAL A 61 -15.85 -0.51 -5.46
N LEU A 62 -17.14 -0.22 -5.45
CA LEU A 62 -18.18 -1.12 -5.98
C LEU A 62 -17.94 -1.41 -7.46
N LEU A 63 -17.62 -0.40 -8.26
CA LEU A 63 -17.35 -0.55 -9.69
C LEU A 63 -16.08 -1.39 -9.94
N CYS A 64 -15.01 -1.18 -9.19
CA CYS A 64 -13.78 -1.99 -9.33
C CYS A 64 -14.04 -3.46 -8.96
N GLN A 65 -14.85 -3.74 -7.93
CA GLN A 65 -15.27 -5.09 -7.59
C GLN A 65 -16.11 -5.74 -8.71
N GLU A 66 -16.98 -4.97 -9.37
CA GLU A 66 -17.74 -5.41 -10.55
C GLU A 66 -16.81 -5.76 -11.72
N VAL A 67 -15.81 -4.90 -12.02
CA VAL A 67 -14.81 -5.13 -13.08
C VAL A 67 -13.98 -6.40 -12.82
N LEU A 68 -13.65 -6.71 -11.57
CA LEU A 68 -12.98 -7.97 -11.19
C LEU A 68 -13.91 -9.18 -11.12
N GLY A 69 -15.17 -9.05 -11.55
CA GLY A 69 -16.14 -10.15 -11.59
C GLY A 69 -16.72 -10.52 -10.22
N GLY A 70 -16.64 -9.64 -9.23
CA GLY A 70 -17.23 -9.86 -7.89
C GLY A 70 -16.54 -10.97 -7.07
N THR A 71 -15.45 -11.55 -7.55
CA THR A 71 -14.75 -12.66 -6.90
C THR A 71 -13.42 -12.22 -6.30
N ALA A 72 -13.03 -12.88 -5.20
CA ALA A 72 -11.67 -12.73 -4.62
C ALA A 72 -10.57 -13.34 -5.51
N GLN A 73 -10.93 -13.84 -6.71
CA GLN A 73 -10.03 -14.59 -7.57
C GLN A 73 -9.46 -13.77 -8.72
N GLY A 74 -9.47 -12.43 -8.62
CA GLY A 74 -8.86 -11.48 -9.55
C GLY A 74 -8.54 -12.09 -10.91
N ALA A 75 -9.39 -11.91 -11.88
CA ALA A 75 -9.14 -12.37 -13.24
C ALA A 75 -9.89 -11.47 -14.22
N GLY A 76 -9.36 -10.30 -14.44
CA GLY A 76 -9.83 -9.40 -15.48
C GLY A 76 -8.64 -8.91 -16.30
N HIS A 77 -8.85 -8.69 -17.58
CA HIS A 77 -7.92 -7.91 -18.36
C HIS A 77 -8.25 -6.43 -18.14
N VAL A 78 -7.47 -5.78 -17.27
CA VAL A 78 -7.56 -4.35 -16.99
C VAL A 78 -6.29 -3.70 -17.48
N ARG A 79 -6.42 -2.55 -18.13
CA ARG A 79 -5.28 -1.84 -18.73
C ARG A 79 -5.04 -0.47 -18.13
N ALA A 80 -6.01 0.06 -17.38
CA ALA A 80 -5.87 1.42 -16.87
C ALA A 80 -6.50 1.60 -15.52
N ILE A 81 -6.06 2.67 -14.85
CA ILE A 81 -6.62 3.20 -13.61
C ILE A 81 -6.83 4.69 -13.85
N VAL A 82 -8.05 5.18 -13.65
CA VAL A 82 -8.37 6.61 -13.61
C VAL A 82 -8.75 6.99 -12.19
N PHE A 83 -8.29 8.14 -11.73
CA PHE A 83 -8.59 8.56 -10.36
C PHE A 83 -8.75 10.07 -10.23
N ASN A 84 -9.47 10.47 -9.18
CA ASN A 84 -9.52 11.86 -8.72
C ASN A 84 -9.24 11.97 -7.22
N SER A 85 -8.82 13.15 -6.80
CA SER A 85 -8.74 13.55 -5.40
C SER A 85 -9.52 14.84 -5.14
N GLY A 86 -9.83 15.09 -3.85
CA GLY A 86 -10.69 16.20 -3.43
C GLY A 86 -12.16 15.83 -3.24
N ASN A 87 -12.61 14.70 -3.76
CA ASN A 87 -13.96 14.17 -3.60
C ASN A 87 -13.92 12.65 -3.62
N ALA A 88 -14.51 12.01 -2.62
CA ALA A 88 -14.49 10.57 -2.43
C ALA A 88 -15.48 9.80 -3.30
N ASN A 89 -16.51 10.46 -3.85
CA ASN A 89 -17.63 9.79 -4.51
C ASN A 89 -18.25 8.67 -3.63
N ALA A 90 -18.33 8.93 -2.34
CA ALA A 90 -18.90 8.04 -1.33
C ALA A 90 -20.21 8.62 -0.79
N MET A 91 -21.16 7.76 -0.41
CA MET A 91 -22.51 8.14 0.01
C MET A 91 -23.29 8.94 -1.07
N THR A 92 -23.04 8.65 -2.33
CA THR A 92 -23.61 9.35 -3.50
C THR A 92 -24.65 8.52 -4.26
N GLY A 93 -24.96 7.32 -3.77
CA GLY A 93 -26.00 6.45 -4.31
C GLY A 93 -25.78 6.04 -5.77
N ALA A 94 -26.87 5.81 -6.49
CA ALA A 94 -26.83 5.39 -7.91
C ALA A 94 -26.16 6.44 -8.82
N ALA A 95 -26.31 7.73 -8.52
CA ALA A 95 -25.67 8.79 -9.26
C ALA A 95 -24.13 8.73 -9.15
N GLY A 96 -23.61 8.36 -7.97
CA GLY A 96 -22.17 8.17 -7.76
C GLY A 96 -21.62 7.01 -8.59
N LEU A 97 -22.35 5.90 -8.67
CA LEU A 97 -21.95 4.75 -9.47
C LEU A 97 -21.95 5.09 -10.97
N GLU A 98 -22.97 5.82 -11.46
CA GLU A 98 -22.99 6.31 -12.84
C GLU A 98 -21.84 7.29 -13.10
N ASN A 99 -21.50 8.16 -12.16
CA ASN A 99 -20.35 9.05 -12.27
C ASN A 99 -19.03 8.27 -12.39
N ALA A 100 -18.85 7.20 -11.61
CA ALA A 100 -17.69 6.32 -11.73
C ALA A 100 -17.61 5.67 -13.12
N ARG A 101 -18.73 5.17 -13.69
CA ARG A 101 -18.80 4.66 -15.06
C ARG A 101 -18.50 5.75 -16.12
N ARG A 102 -18.92 6.99 -15.87
CA ARG A 102 -18.57 8.11 -16.74
C ARG A 102 -17.08 8.41 -16.73
N MET A 103 -16.39 8.25 -15.59
CA MET A 103 -14.93 8.35 -15.51
C MET A 103 -14.24 7.29 -16.38
N GLN A 104 -14.69 6.02 -16.33
CA GLN A 104 -14.20 4.94 -17.20
C GLN A 104 -14.32 5.34 -18.69
N ARG A 105 -15.52 5.75 -19.11
CA ARG A 105 -15.78 6.16 -20.51
C ARG A 105 -14.90 7.35 -20.91
N ALA A 106 -14.81 8.36 -20.05
CA ALA A 106 -14.00 9.55 -20.35
C ALA A 106 -12.53 9.22 -20.51
N PHE A 107 -11.99 8.28 -19.74
CA PHE A 107 -10.59 7.85 -19.86
C PHE A 107 -10.37 7.02 -21.12
N ALA A 108 -11.26 6.09 -21.44
CA ALA A 108 -11.18 5.31 -22.68
C ALA A 108 -11.28 6.17 -23.94
N GLU A 109 -12.15 7.20 -23.94
CA GLU A 109 -12.36 8.14 -25.03
C GLU A 109 -11.32 9.28 -25.11
N GLY A 110 -10.53 9.47 -24.07
CA GLY A 110 -9.43 10.44 -23.99
C GLY A 110 -8.06 9.76 -24.08
N PRO A 111 -7.34 9.61 -22.95
CA PRO A 111 -6.00 9.00 -22.94
C PRO A 111 -5.94 7.60 -23.55
N GLY A 112 -7.01 6.83 -23.44
CA GLY A 112 -7.10 5.46 -23.94
C GLY A 112 -7.34 5.31 -25.43
N VAL A 113 -7.74 6.39 -26.14
CA VAL A 113 -8.19 6.29 -27.53
C VAL A 113 -7.13 5.77 -28.48
N GLY A 114 -5.89 6.22 -28.31
CA GLY A 114 -4.74 5.76 -29.12
C GLY A 114 -4.30 4.32 -28.82
N HIS A 115 -4.83 3.72 -27.77
CA HIS A 115 -4.52 2.38 -27.31
C HIS A 115 -5.68 1.38 -27.51
N GLY A 116 -6.81 1.80 -28.08
CA GLY A 116 -8.00 0.97 -28.29
C GLY A 116 -8.60 0.47 -26.95
N LEU A 117 -8.53 1.29 -25.90
CA LEU A 117 -9.00 0.93 -24.56
C LEU A 117 -10.54 0.93 -24.51
N ARG A 118 -11.12 -0.07 -23.90
CA ARG A 118 -12.56 -0.15 -23.60
C ARG A 118 -12.83 0.33 -22.19
N PRO A 119 -14.01 0.92 -21.88
CA PRO A 119 -14.35 1.38 -20.53
C PRO A 119 -14.23 0.28 -19.48
N GLU A 120 -14.59 -0.96 -19.80
CA GLU A 120 -14.56 -2.12 -18.89
C GLU A 120 -13.11 -2.54 -18.51
N GLU A 121 -12.12 -2.04 -19.22
CA GLU A 121 -10.69 -2.27 -18.95
C GLU A 121 -10.08 -1.18 -18.05
N VAL A 122 -10.91 -0.31 -17.45
CA VAL A 122 -10.47 0.82 -16.62
C VAL A 122 -10.96 0.67 -15.18
N PHE A 123 -10.05 0.61 -14.23
CA PHE A 123 -10.38 0.80 -12.82
C PHE A 123 -10.59 2.29 -12.49
N VAL A 124 -11.42 2.53 -11.48
CA VAL A 124 -11.72 3.89 -11.01
C VAL A 124 -11.39 4.03 -9.54
N ALA A 125 -10.75 5.11 -9.15
CA ALA A 125 -10.53 5.45 -7.74
C ALA A 125 -10.86 6.91 -7.46
N SER A 126 -11.31 7.20 -6.24
CA SER A 126 -11.60 8.56 -5.77
C SER A 126 -11.17 8.69 -4.32
N THR A 127 -10.78 9.89 -3.90
CA THR A 127 -10.43 10.19 -2.51
C THR A 127 -10.73 11.64 -2.17
N GLY A 128 -11.13 11.94 -0.93
CA GLY A 128 -11.45 13.28 -0.45
C GLY A 128 -12.78 13.35 0.28
N VAL A 129 -13.53 14.43 0.13
CA VAL A 129 -14.77 14.70 0.86
C VAL A 129 -15.86 13.67 0.56
N ILE A 130 -16.49 13.14 1.60
CA ILE A 130 -17.61 12.20 1.57
C ILE A 130 -18.94 12.96 1.50
N GLY A 131 -19.95 12.39 0.80
CA GLY A 131 -21.32 12.91 0.77
C GLY A 131 -21.56 14.06 -0.20
N VAL A 132 -20.56 14.48 -0.94
CA VAL A 132 -20.66 15.54 -1.95
C VAL A 132 -20.70 14.93 -3.35
N PRO A 133 -21.66 15.30 -4.22
CA PRO A 133 -21.68 14.87 -5.60
C PRO A 133 -20.41 15.30 -6.37
N LEU A 134 -19.89 14.43 -7.22
CA LEU A 134 -18.77 14.75 -8.11
C LEU A 134 -19.17 15.83 -9.14
N ASP A 135 -18.38 16.86 -9.29
CA ASP A 135 -18.51 17.84 -10.38
C ASP A 135 -18.01 17.24 -11.70
N MET A 136 -18.90 16.53 -12.38
CA MET A 136 -18.59 15.87 -13.65
C MET A 136 -18.38 16.86 -14.81
N GLY A 137 -18.82 18.11 -14.63
CA GLY A 137 -18.56 19.20 -15.59
C GLY A 137 -17.08 19.59 -15.65
N LYS A 138 -16.39 19.47 -14.52
CA LYS A 138 -14.92 19.67 -14.42
C LYS A 138 -14.14 18.38 -14.68
N LEU A 139 -14.60 17.27 -14.08
CA LEU A 139 -13.83 16.03 -14.06
C LEU A 139 -13.73 15.36 -15.43
N VAL A 140 -14.82 15.27 -16.20
CA VAL A 140 -14.81 14.62 -17.52
C VAL A 140 -13.88 15.32 -18.51
N PRO A 141 -13.93 16.65 -18.69
CA PRO A 141 -12.94 17.34 -19.51
C PRO A 141 -11.50 17.15 -19.03
N GLY A 142 -11.28 17.20 -17.69
CA GLY A 142 -9.96 16.97 -17.10
C GLY A 142 -9.41 15.56 -17.40
N ILE A 143 -10.23 14.52 -17.27
CA ILE A 143 -9.83 13.15 -17.62
C ILE A 143 -9.48 13.05 -19.11
N ARG A 144 -10.31 13.59 -20.00
CA ARG A 144 -10.07 13.54 -21.45
C ARG A 144 -8.81 14.28 -21.90
N ALA A 145 -8.41 15.30 -21.15
CA ALA A 145 -7.23 16.10 -21.41
C ALA A 145 -5.93 15.54 -20.83
N LEU A 146 -5.98 14.46 -20.02
CA LEU A 146 -4.79 13.88 -19.42
C LEU A 146 -3.77 13.45 -20.47
N SER A 147 -2.53 13.88 -20.29
CA SER A 147 -1.38 13.37 -21.02
C SER A 147 -0.64 12.36 -20.17
N LEU A 148 -0.42 11.17 -20.71
CA LEU A 148 0.27 10.08 -20.02
C LEU A 148 1.63 9.84 -20.68
N SER A 149 2.67 9.69 -19.88
CA SER A 149 4.01 9.38 -20.34
C SER A 149 4.76 8.46 -19.36
N ARG A 150 5.94 8.00 -19.75
CA ARG A 150 6.83 7.22 -18.86
C ARG A 150 7.44 8.06 -17.75
N GLU A 151 7.49 9.38 -17.93
CA GLU A 151 7.97 10.35 -16.94
C GLU A 151 6.83 10.96 -16.12
N GLY A 152 5.58 10.58 -16.37
CA GLY A 152 4.39 11.17 -15.77
C GLY A 152 4.04 10.67 -14.38
N GLY A 153 4.80 9.72 -13.83
CA GLY A 153 4.51 9.11 -12.53
C GLY A 153 4.46 10.09 -11.37
N THR A 154 5.43 11.00 -11.27
CA THR A 154 5.44 12.06 -10.25
C THR A 154 4.16 12.91 -10.31
N ALA A 155 3.72 13.31 -11.51
CA ALA A 155 2.49 14.08 -11.70
C ALA A 155 1.24 13.29 -11.26
N ALA A 156 1.22 11.99 -11.52
CA ALA A 156 0.15 11.09 -11.09
C ALA A 156 0.10 10.97 -9.56
N VAL A 157 1.25 10.79 -8.89
CA VAL A 157 1.31 10.74 -7.41
C VAL A 157 0.80 12.05 -6.81
N GLU A 158 1.26 13.20 -7.29
CA GLU A 158 0.78 14.51 -6.81
C GLU A 158 -0.73 14.69 -6.99
N ALA A 159 -1.28 14.16 -8.08
CA ALA A 159 -2.72 14.25 -8.36
C ALA A 159 -3.55 13.37 -7.41
N MET A 160 -3.02 12.26 -6.88
CA MET A 160 -3.74 11.42 -5.94
C MET A 160 -3.64 11.89 -4.48
N MET A 161 -2.62 12.66 -4.10
CA MET A 161 -2.40 13.18 -2.74
C MET A 161 -3.57 14.04 -2.27
N THR A 162 -3.89 13.98 -0.97
CA THR A 162 -4.87 14.86 -0.31
C THR A 162 -4.18 15.72 0.75
N THR A 163 -4.06 15.22 1.95
CA THR A 163 -3.37 15.84 3.08
C THR A 163 -1.91 15.38 3.18
N ASP A 164 -1.51 14.47 2.34
CA ASP A 164 -0.12 14.02 2.20
C ASP A 164 0.84 15.21 2.01
N THR A 165 1.99 15.17 2.69
CA THR A 165 3.03 16.20 2.58
C THR A 165 4.12 15.81 1.60
N VAL A 166 4.32 14.50 1.37
CA VAL A 166 5.32 13.95 0.44
C VAL A 166 4.74 12.86 -0.46
N PRO A 167 5.19 12.76 -1.72
CA PRO A 167 4.89 11.64 -2.60
C PRO A 167 5.41 10.32 -2.00
N LYS A 168 4.65 9.23 -2.19
CA LYS A 168 5.04 7.88 -1.75
C LYS A 168 5.15 6.99 -2.96
N THR A 169 6.38 6.59 -3.27
CA THR A 169 6.74 5.72 -4.40
C THR A 169 7.73 4.66 -3.94
N ALA A 170 7.73 3.50 -4.59
CA ALA A 170 8.67 2.43 -4.32
C ALA A 170 8.82 1.53 -5.54
N ALA A 171 10.02 0.99 -5.74
CA ALA A 171 10.31 0.00 -6.76
C ALA A 171 11.26 -1.07 -6.25
N ALA A 172 11.18 -2.25 -6.83
CA ALA A 172 12.11 -3.34 -6.63
C ALA A 172 12.27 -4.15 -7.92
N HIS A 173 13.47 -4.69 -8.12
CA HIS A 173 13.81 -5.54 -9.24
C HIS A 173 14.13 -6.94 -8.76
N PHE A 174 13.88 -7.91 -9.63
CA PHE A 174 14.41 -9.27 -9.48
C PHE A 174 14.82 -9.84 -10.84
N SER A 175 15.78 -10.74 -10.82
CA SER A 175 16.26 -11.38 -12.04
C SER A 175 15.57 -12.72 -12.27
N ILE A 176 15.23 -13.01 -13.52
CA ILE A 176 14.80 -14.36 -13.95
C ILE A 176 15.92 -15.04 -14.68
N VAL A 177 16.17 -16.31 -14.34
CA VAL A 177 17.19 -17.13 -15.01
C VAL A 177 16.70 -17.47 -16.41
N GLY A 178 17.51 -17.23 -17.44
CA GLY A 178 17.16 -17.57 -18.83
C GLY A 178 16.92 -19.07 -19.00
N ALA A 179 16.01 -19.44 -19.88
CA ALA A 179 15.60 -20.83 -20.14
C ALA A 179 16.77 -21.77 -20.48
N ALA A 180 17.93 -21.28 -20.97
CA ALA A 180 19.11 -22.07 -21.28
C ALA A 180 19.87 -22.56 -20.03
N ALA A 181 19.78 -21.85 -18.90
CA ALA A 181 20.45 -22.27 -17.66
C ALA A 181 19.64 -23.31 -16.87
N ALA A 182 18.31 -23.37 -17.08
CA ALA A 182 17.43 -24.31 -16.38
C ALA A 182 17.46 -25.73 -16.92
N SER A 183 17.97 -25.93 -18.16
CA SER A 183 17.98 -27.25 -18.82
C SER A 183 19.24 -28.11 -18.58
N GLY A 184 20.25 -27.62 -17.86
CA GLY A 184 21.51 -28.33 -17.62
C GLY A 184 22.31 -28.64 -18.89
N ALA A 185 21.91 -28.14 -20.07
CA ALA A 185 22.64 -28.34 -21.31
C ALA A 185 23.88 -27.41 -21.34
N ALA A 186 25.07 -27.98 -21.52
CA ALA A 186 26.29 -27.22 -21.72
C ALA A 186 26.13 -26.28 -22.92
N ALA A 187 26.24 -24.97 -22.67
CA ALA A 187 26.20 -23.97 -23.72
C ALA A 187 27.30 -24.21 -24.74
N ALA A 188 26.95 -24.26 -26.03
CA ALA A 188 27.92 -24.29 -27.11
C ALA A 188 28.87 -23.08 -27.02
N PRO A 189 30.18 -23.22 -27.31
CA PRO A 189 31.11 -22.11 -27.28
C PRO A 189 30.67 -21.03 -28.29
N GLY A 190 30.32 -19.83 -27.82
CA GLY A 190 29.85 -18.72 -28.63
C GLY A 190 28.36 -18.37 -28.53
N ALA A 191 27.51 -19.16 -27.86
CA ALA A 191 26.15 -18.77 -27.51
C ALA A 191 26.22 -17.77 -26.35
N SER A 192 25.84 -16.52 -26.62
CA SER A 192 25.51 -15.55 -25.57
C SER A 192 24.56 -16.24 -24.60
N ALA A 193 24.94 -16.33 -23.32
CA ALA A 193 24.02 -16.75 -22.27
C ALA A 193 22.74 -16.00 -22.46
N ALA A 194 21.61 -16.69 -22.69
CA ALA A 194 20.31 -16.06 -22.88
C ALA A 194 20.09 -15.11 -21.69
N ALA A 195 20.08 -13.82 -21.99
CA ALA A 195 20.07 -12.76 -20.99
C ALA A 195 18.87 -12.99 -20.09
N GLY A 196 19.14 -13.27 -18.80
CA GLY A 196 18.11 -13.24 -17.79
C GLY A 196 17.47 -11.85 -17.79
N GLY A 197 16.13 -11.79 -17.86
CA GLY A 197 15.42 -10.51 -17.81
C GLY A 197 15.43 -9.96 -16.41
N VAL A 198 15.52 -8.64 -16.27
CA VAL A 198 15.22 -7.93 -15.02
C VAL A 198 13.74 -7.61 -15.03
N ILE A 199 13.05 -8.02 -13.99
CA ILE A 199 11.61 -7.79 -13.78
C ILE A 199 11.46 -6.71 -12.70
N THR A 200 10.54 -5.80 -12.93
CA THR A 200 10.26 -4.68 -12.03
C THR A 200 8.89 -4.85 -11.39
N VAL A 201 8.81 -4.59 -10.10
CA VAL A 201 7.57 -4.29 -9.36
C VAL A 201 7.72 -2.87 -8.84
N ALA A 202 6.78 -1.99 -9.19
CA ALA A 202 6.86 -0.60 -8.79
C ALA A 202 5.47 -0.03 -8.51
N GLY A 203 5.38 0.95 -7.63
CA GLY A 203 4.08 1.47 -7.23
C GLY A 203 4.15 2.86 -6.63
N MET A 204 2.96 3.40 -6.45
CA MET A 204 2.70 4.69 -5.81
C MET A 204 1.51 4.59 -4.88
N ALA A 205 1.51 5.38 -3.80
CA ALA A 205 0.41 5.42 -2.85
C ALA A 205 0.17 6.83 -2.30
N LYS A 206 -1.03 7.02 -1.75
CA LYS A 206 -1.41 8.18 -0.95
C LYS A 206 -2.10 7.73 0.33
N GLY A 207 -1.96 8.52 1.37
CA GLY A 207 -2.63 8.36 2.65
C GLY A 207 -1.82 8.99 3.78
N ALA A 208 -2.50 9.76 4.65
CA ALA A 208 -1.90 10.44 5.79
C ALA A 208 -2.85 10.49 7.01
N ALA A 209 -4.16 10.27 6.83
CA ALA A 209 -5.16 10.18 7.89
C ALA A 209 -6.32 9.26 7.49
N MET A 210 -7.24 9.02 8.44
CA MET A 210 -8.32 8.03 8.36
C MET A 210 -7.71 6.66 8.01
N ILE A 211 -6.66 6.26 8.76
CA ILE A 211 -5.87 5.04 8.51
C ILE A 211 -5.96 4.10 9.70
N ALA A 212 -6.71 2.99 9.51
CA ALA A 212 -6.87 1.89 10.45
C ALA A 212 -6.72 0.52 9.78
N PRO A 213 -6.51 -0.57 10.54
CA PRO A 213 -6.45 -1.92 10.00
C PRO A 213 -7.66 -2.30 9.15
N HIS A 214 -7.46 -3.20 8.19
CA HIS A 214 -8.43 -3.69 7.20
C HIS A 214 -8.68 -2.73 6.02
N MET A 215 -7.60 -2.14 5.54
CA MET A 215 -7.49 -1.12 4.50
C MET A 215 -8.00 0.24 4.97
N ALA A 216 -7.08 1.13 5.10
CA ALA A 216 -7.20 2.48 5.62
C ALA A 216 -7.35 3.48 4.46
N THR A 217 -7.69 4.76 4.69
CA THR A 217 -7.85 5.79 3.63
C THR A 217 -6.61 5.91 2.77
N MET A 218 -6.42 4.90 1.94
CA MET A 218 -5.29 4.78 1.05
C MET A 218 -5.74 4.44 -0.37
N LEU A 219 -5.00 4.93 -1.31
CA LEU A 219 -4.99 4.42 -2.67
C LEU A 219 -3.56 3.97 -2.95
N ALA A 220 -3.38 2.74 -3.43
CA ALA A 220 -2.10 2.25 -3.90
C ALA A 220 -2.26 1.62 -5.28
N PHE A 221 -1.45 2.04 -6.23
CA PHE A 221 -1.43 1.52 -7.58
C PHE A 221 -0.04 0.95 -7.84
N ILE A 222 -0.01 -0.34 -8.18
CA ILE A 222 1.22 -1.12 -8.35
C ILE A 222 1.21 -1.71 -9.76
N GLY A 223 2.32 -1.60 -10.46
CA GLY A 223 2.56 -2.21 -11.76
C GLY A 223 3.72 -3.19 -11.71
N THR A 224 3.64 -4.24 -12.52
CA THR A 224 4.77 -5.12 -12.78
C THR A 224 4.81 -5.52 -14.24
N ASP A 225 6.01 -5.61 -14.79
CA ASP A 225 6.26 -6.11 -16.13
C ASP A 225 6.49 -7.65 -16.18
N ALA A 226 6.24 -8.35 -15.06
CA ALA A 226 6.09 -9.80 -15.03
C ALA A 226 4.80 -10.26 -15.73
N ALA A 227 4.80 -11.44 -16.32
CA ALA A 227 3.59 -12.16 -16.65
C ALA A 227 3.17 -13.03 -15.45
N VAL A 228 1.97 -12.83 -14.94
CA VAL A 228 1.47 -13.50 -13.73
C VAL A 228 0.04 -14.00 -13.96
N GLU A 229 -0.24 -15.22 -13.53
CA GLU A 229 -1.56 -15.83 -13.58
C GLU A 229 -2.51 -15.15 -12.56
N GLY A 230 -3.79 -14.95 -12.92
CA GLY A 230 -4.71 -14.11 -12.15
C GLY A 230 -4.95 -14.57 -10.72
N ALA A 231 -5.19 -15.86 -10.51
CA ALA A 231 -5.45 -16.37 -9.17
C ALA A 231 -4.21 -16.28 -8.26
N TYR A 232 -3.03 -16.49 -8.84
CA TYR A 232 -1.77 -16.33 -8.13
C TYR A 232 -1.48 -14.85 -7.81
N LEU A 233 -1.69 -13.95 -8.79
CA LEU A 233 -1.53 -12.51 -8.60
C LEU A 233 -2.39 -12.00 -7.45
N GLN A 234 -3.65 -12.43 -7.39
CA GLN A 234 -4.57 -12.06 -6.31
C GLN A 234 -4.12 -12.58 -4.94
N ARG A 235 -3.66 -13.84 -4.86
CA ARG A 235 -3.14 -14.40 -3.59
C ARG A 235 -1.89 -13.65 -3.12
N ALA A 236 -0.95 -13.38 -4.02
CA ALA A 236 0.27 -12.64 -3.71
C ALA A 236 -0.03 -11.20 -3.21
N LEU A 237 -0.97 -10.51 -3.88
CA LEU A 237 -1.42 -9.17 -3.45
C LEU A 237 -2.07 -9.22 -2.06
N LEU A 238 -2.98 -10.15 -1.81
CA LEU A 238 -3.64 -10.29 -0.51
C LEU A 238 -2.62 -10.48 0.62
N GLN A 239 -1.63 -11.35 0.42
CA GLN A 239 -0.60 -11.58 1.41
C GLN A 239 0.26 -10.33 1.64
N ALA A 240 0.69 -9.65 0.58
CA ALA A 240 1.48 -8.43 0.68
C ALA A 240 0.72 -7.32 1.42
N VAL A 241 -0.59 -7.13 1.13
CA VAL A 241 -1.46 -6.16 1.79
C VAL A 241 -1.68 -6.49 3.26
N GLN A 242 -1.87 -7.78 3.60
CA GLN A 242 -2.04 -8.20 4.99
C GLN A 242 -0.82 -7.92 5.86
N ASP A 243 0.38 -8.01 5.29
CA ASP A 243 1.63 -7.79 6.00
C ASP A 243 2.09 -6.32 5.98
N SER A 244 1.45 -5.45 5.20
CA SER A 244 1.85 -4.06 4.99
C SER A 244 0.74 -3.05 5.29
N PHE A 245 -0.13 -2.75 4.33
CA PHE A 245 -1.17 -1.73 4.48
C PHE A 245 -2.15 -2.03 5.62
N ASN A 246 -2.46 -3.31 5.86
CA ASN A 246 -3.29 -3.72 7.00
C ASN A 246 -2.57 -3.66 8.35
N MET A 247 -1.32 -3.26 8.36
CA MET A 247 -0.49 -3.12 9.57
C MET A 247 -0.18 -1.67 9.90
N ILE A 248 -0.84 -0.69 9.25
CA ILE A 248 -0.69 0.73 9.57
C ILE A 248 -1.86 1.16 10.47
N VAL A 249 -1.55 1.95 11.51
CA VAL A 249 -2.56 2.58 12.38
C VAL A 249 -2.16 4.04 12.62
N ILE A 250 -2.89 5.00 12.02
CA ILE A 250 -2.69 6.43 12.27
C ILE A 250 -3.69 6.96 13.31
N ASP A 251 -4.98 6.82 13.07
CA ASP A 251 -6.05 7.36 13.91
C ASP A 251 -7.11 6.33 14.32
N GLY A 252 -7.10 5.15 13.73
CA GLY A 252 -8.05 4.10 14.04
C GLY A 252 -9.34 4.15 13.21
N ASP A 253 -9.48 5.10 12.27
CA ASP A 253 -10.64 5.25 11.42
C ASP A 253 -10.47 4.56 10.06
N MET A 254 -11.51 3.85 9.60
CA MET A 254 -11.51 3.09 8.34
C MET A 254 -12.27 3.85 7.26
N SER A 255 -11.64 4.04 6.10
CA SER A 255 -12.24 4.74 4.96
C SER A 255 -13.28 3.93 4.21
N THR A 256 -14.07 4.66 3.43
CA THR A 256 -15.03 4.14 2.45
C THR A 256 -14.40 3.78 1.10
N ASN A 257 -13.14 4.20 0.85
CA ASN A 257 -12.53 4.23 -0.50
C ASN A 257 -11.28 3.37 -0.67
N ASP A 258 -10.76 2.78 0.41
CA ASP A 258 -9.47 2.08 0.36
C ASP A 258 -9.38 1.09 -0.77
N THR A 259 -8.32 1.22 -1.53
CA THR A 259 -8.13 0.44 -2.75
C THR A 259 -6.64 0.23 -3.02
N THR A 260 -6.23 -1.03 -3.13
CA THR A 260 -4.93 -1.41 -3.71
C THR A 260 -5.18 -2.15 -5.02
N LEU A 261 -4.59 -1.68 -6.10
CA LEU A 261 -4.69 -2.26 -7.43
C LEU A 261 -3.30 -2.67 -7.92
N LEU A 262 -3.19 -3.88 -8.46
CA LEU A 262 -1.98 -4.43 -9.04
C LEU A 262 -2.25 -4.87 -10.47
N LEU A 263 -1.44 -4.38 -11.42
CA LEU A 263 -1.48 -4.73 -12.84
C LEU A 263 -0.19 -5.43 -13.24
N ALA A 264 -0.28 -6.60 -13.88
CA ALA A 264 0.84 -7.40 -14.40
C ALA A 264 0.72 -7.51 -15.93
N ASN A 265 1.58 -6.81 -16.69
CA ASN A 265 1.45 -6.66 -18.14
C ASN A 265 2.40 -7.56 -18.97
N GLY A 266 3.33 -8.25 -18.34
CA GLY A 266 4.25 -9.16 -19.01
C GLY A 266 5.24 -8.48 -19.99
N ALA A 267 5.44 -7.16 -19.90
CA ALA A 267 6.23 -6.43 -20.89
C ALA A 267 7.72 -6.84 -20.90
N ALA A 268 8.28 -7.20 -19.75
CA ALA A 268 9.66 -7.69 -19.61
C ALA A 268 9.74 -9.21 -19.51
N TRP A 269 8.61 -9.92 -19.58
CA TRP A 269 8.59 -11.38 -19.46
C TRP A 269 9.10 -12.04 -20.75
N PRO A 270 9.97 -13.06 -20.66
CA PRO A 270 10.49 -13.73 -21.86
C PRO A 270 9.40 -14.38 -22.69
N ALA A 271 9.47 -14.19 -23.99
CA ALA A 271 8.53 -14.80 -24.94
C ALA A 271 8.55 -16.33 -24.84
N GLY A 272 7.37 -16.94 -24.82
CA GLY A 272 7.21 -18.40 -24.74
C GLY A 272 7.42 -19.00 -23.36
N ARG A 273 7.68 -18.19 -22.34
CA ARG A 273 7.73 -18.64 -20.96
C ARG A 273 6.35 -18.53 -20.31
N GLU A 274 5.93 -19.58 -19.60
CA GLU A 274 4.67 -19.60 -18.87
C GLU A 274 4.64 -18.50 -17.80
N PRO A 275 3.49 -17.83 -17.59
CA PRO A 275 3.32 -16.87 -16.51
C PRO A 275 3.58 -17.49 -15.13
N LEU A 276 3.93 -16.65 -14.14
CA LEU A 276 4.04 -17.09 -12.75
C LEU A 276 2.68 -17.54 -12.24
N ASP A 277 2.59 -18.77 -11.70
CA ASP A 277 1.36 -19.40 -11.19
C ASP A 277 1.47 -19.86 -9.72
N GLY A 278 2.64 -19.68 -9.12
CA GLY A 278 2.99 -20.11 -7.76
C GLY A 278 3.88 -21.34 -7.71
N SER A 279 4.14 -22.02 -8.82
CA SER A 279 4.96 -23.25 -8.88
C SER A 279 6.42 -22.98 -9.24
N GLN A 280 6.71 -21.86 -9.90
CA GLN A 280 8.05 -21.54 -10.39
C GLN A 280 8.94 -20.97 -9.27
N PRO A 281 10.27 -21.20 -9.32
CA PRO A 281 11.22 -20.68 -8.33
C PRO A 281 11.20 -19.14 -8.21
N GLU A 282 10.93 -18.44 -9.29
CA GLU A 282 10.88 -16.97 -9.37
C GLU A 282 9.68 -16.36 -8.61
N CYS A 283 8.68 -17.18 -8.27
CA CYS A 283 7.54 -16.73 -7.46
C CYS A 283 7.99 -16.13 -6.13
N ALA A 284 8.98 -16.73 -5.47
CA ALA A 284 9.52 -16.19 -4.22
C ALA A 284 10.17 -14.80 -4.39
N SER A 285 10.86 -14.57 -5.51
CA SER A 285 11.46 -13.27 -5.83
C SER A 285 10.38 -12.24 -6.17
N PHE A 286 9.36 -12.61 -6.94
CA PHE A 286 8.20 -11.77 -7.23
C PHE A 286 7.47 -11.35 -5.95
N GLU A 287 7.12 -12.32 -5.09
CA GLU A 287 6.48 -12.04 -3.79
C GLU A 287 7.36 -11.16 -2.90
N GLY A 288 8.68 -11.40 -2.89
CA GLY A 288 9.65 -10.58 -2.19
C GLY A 288 9.67 -9.13 -2.66
N ALA A 289 9.67 -8.90 -3.99
CA ALA A 289 9.63 -7.57 -4.59
C ALA A 289 8.28 -6.87 -4.32
N LEU A 290 7.15 -7.56 -4.51
CA LEU A 290 5.82 -7.02 -4.22
C LEU A 290 5.67 -6.64 -2.75
N ARG A 291 6.12 -7.51 -1.87
CA ARG A 291 6.11 -7.25 -0.43
C ARG A 291 6.99 -6.08 -0.04
N HIS A 292 8.17 -5.93 -0.67
CA HIS A 292 9.05 -4.78 -0.44
C HIS A 292 8.36 -3.47 -0.83
N VAL A 293 7.77 -3.41 -2.03
CA VAL A 293 7.06 -2.22 -2.52
C VAL A 293 5.90 -1.86 -1.59
N CYS A 294 5.06 -2.84 -1.22
CA CYS A 294 3.96 -2.60 -0.29
C CYS A 294 4.44 -2.12 1.09
N PHE A 295 5.55 -2.65 1.62
CA PHE A 295 6.12 -2.22 2.89
C PHE A 295 6.65 -0.79 2.83
N ALA A 296 7.41 -0.45 1.80
CA ALA A 296 7.97 0.88 1.64
C ALA A 296 6.86 1.95 1.54
N LEU A 297 5.81 1.66 0.76
CA LEU A 297 4.64 2.53 0.64
C LEU A 297 3.89 2.65 1.98
N ALA A 298 3.69 1.55 2.70
CA ALA A 298 3.03 1.51 4.00
C ALA A 298 3.78 2.33 5.06
N GLN A 299 5.10 2.13 5.17
CA GLN A 299 5.94 2.92 6.07
C GLN A 299 5.94 4.40 5.71
N GLY A 300 5.96 4.71 4.40
CA GLY A 300 5.85 6.08 3.91
C GLY A 300 4.56 6.77 4.36
N MET A 301 3.42 6.06 4.35
CA MET A 301 2.15 6.57 4.85
C MET A 301 2.18 6.79 6.36
N ALA A 302 2.68 5.84 7.14
CA ALA A 302 2.77 5.98 8.59
C ALA A 302 3.70 7.13 9.00
N ARG A 303 4.83 7.32 8.28
CA ARG A 303 5.78 8.41 8.52
C ARG A 303 5.20 9.78 8.21
N ASP A 304 4.35 9.88 7.18
CA ASP A 304 3.68 11.10 6.73
C ASP A 304 2.27 11.25 7.32
N GLY A 305 1.98 10.59 8.45
CA GLY A 305 0.70 10.76 9.16
C GLY A 305 0.44 12.24 9.47
N GLU A 306 -0.83 12.67 9.37
CA GLU A 306 -1.18 14.08 9.62
C GLU A 306 -0.64 14.59 10.96
N GLY A 307 0.17 15.65 10.88
CA GLY A 307 0.82 16.25 12.06
C GLY A 307 1.88 15.38 12.73
N ALA A 308 2.25 14.23 12.18
CA ALA A 308 3.23 13.33 12.76
C ALA A 308 4.65 13.92 12.77
N THR A 309 5.39 13.64 13.84
CA THR A 309 6.81 13.98 13.96
C THR A 309 7.70 12.76 14.04
N LYS A 310 7.14 11.60 14.38
CA LYS A 310 7.85 10.33 14.56
C LYS A 310 7.09 9.16 13.94
N LEU A 311 7.84 8.30 13.24
CA LEU A 311 7.37 6.95 12.86
C LEU A 311 7.49 6.03 14.07
N VAL A 312 6.45 5.25 14.32
CA VAL A 312 6.42 4.19 15.34
C VAL A 312 6.42 2.84 14.64
N GLU A 313 7.35 1.97 14.98
CA GLU A 313 7.39 0.58 14.56
C GLU A 313 7.19 -0.34 15.76
N VAL A 314 6.24 -1.25 15.68
CA VAL A 314 5.95 -2.25 16.72
C VAL A 314 6.16 -3.63 16.14
N ARG A 315 7.18 -4.34 16.62
CA ARG A 315 7.47 -5.73 16.26
C ARG A 315 7.00 -6.65 17.38
N VAL A 316 6.16 -7.61 17.02
CA VAL A 316 5.69 -8.67 17.94
C VAL A 316 6.22 -10.00 17.44
N GLU A 317 6.80 -10.79 18.35
CA GLU A 317 7.35 -12.11 18.11
C GLU A 317 6.86 -13.11 19.17
N GLY A 318 6.95 -14.39 18.84
CA GLY A 318 6.59 -15.45 19.79
C GLY A 318 5.11 -15.54 20.11
N ALA A 319 4.21 -14.98 19.30
CA ALA A 319 2.77 -15.16 19.44
C ALA A 319 2.35 -16.60 19.11
N ALA A 320 1.18 -17.03 19.56
CA ALA A 320 0.64 -18.35 19.27
C ALA A 320 0.58 -18.60 17.75
N ASP A 321 0.11 -17.61 17.00
CA ASP A 321 0.10 -17.58 15.54
C ASP A 321 0.32 -16.16 14.99
N VAL A 322 0.38 -16.04 13.65
CA VAL A 322 0.56 -14.75 12.95
C VAL A 322 -0.65 -13.81 13.14
N ALA A 323 -1.86 -14.34 13.30
CA ALA A 323 -3.05 -13.53 13.49
C ALA A 323 -3.01 -12.83 14.87
N ASP A 324 -2.59 -13.53 15.92
CA ASP A 324 -2.36 -12.97 17.25
C ASP A 324 -1.26 -11.91 17.22
N ALA A 325 -0.12 -12.23 16.60
CA ALA A 325 0.96 -11.27 16.45
C ALA A 325 0.48 -9.96 15.78
N ARG A 326 -0.33 -10.06 14.72
CA ARG A 326 -0.92 -8.89 14.05
C ARG A 326 -1.87 -8.11 14.94
N ARG A 327 -2.73 -8.80 15.74
CA ARG A 327 -3.65 -8.14 16.68
C ARG A 327 -2.89 -7.33 17.72
N VAL A 328 -1.90 -7.95 18.36
CA VAL A 328 -1.07 -7.28 19.38
C VAL A 328 -0.29 -6.11 18.80
N ALA A 329 0.38 -6.29 17.66
CA ALA A 329 1.17 -5.22 17.03
C ALA A 329 0.30 -4.01 16.69
N ARG A 330 -0.89 -4.22 16.11
CA ARG A 330 -1.83 -3.15 15.77
C ARG A 330 -2.42 -2.47 17.00
N ALA A 331 -2.79 -3.21 18.04
CA ALA A 331 -3.31 -2.65 19.28
C ALA A 331 -2.29 -1.70 19.92
N ILE A 332 -1.02 -2.10 19.94
CA ILE A 332 0.07 -1.27 20.47
C ILE A 332 0.28 -0.03 19.59
N ALA A 333 0.43 -0.20 18.26
CA ALA A 333 0.65 0.92 17.34
C ALA A 333 -0.52 1.93 17.34
N GLY A 334 -1.75 1.46 17.59
CA GLY A 334 -2.98 2.27 17.64
C GLY A 334 -3.30 2.89 19.00
N SER A 335 -2.55 2.55 20.06
CA SER A 335 -2.82 3.09 21.40
C SER A 335 -2.59 4.60 21.48
N SER A 336 -3.65 5.38 21.62
CA SER A 336 -3.56 6.85 21.75
C SER A 336 -2.68 7.29 22.92
N LEU A 337 -2.73 6.55 24.03
CA LEU A 337 -1.87 6.83 25.19
C LEU A 337 -0.39 6.57 24.88
N LEU A 338 -0.07 5.50 24.15
CA LEU A 338 1.32 5.23 23.73
C LEU A 338 1.79 6.26 22.71
N LYS A 339 0.98 6.60 21.71
CA LYS A 339 1.29 7.62 20.71
C LYS A 339 1.59 8.99 21.36
N ALA A 340 0.86 9.37 22.41
CA ALA A 340 1.12 10.57 23.20
C ALA A 340 2.43 10.46 24.01
N ALA A 341 2.77 9.27 24.54
CA ALA A 341 4.05 9.04 25.21
C ALA A 341 5.22 9.15 24.23
N VAL A 342 5.05 8.65 23.01
CA VAL A 342 6.07 8.75 21.93
C VAL A 342 6.35 10.22 21.60
N LEU A 343 5.31 11.06 21.48
CA LEU A 343 5.51 12.51 21.28
C LEU A 343 6.40 13.10 22.36
N GLY A 344 6.12 12.80 23.63
CA GLY A 344 6.86 13.30 24.80
C GLY A 344 8.19 12.61 25.07
N ALA A 345 8.58 11.60 24.27
CA ALA A 345 9.72 10.72 24.55
C ALA A 345 9.68 10.09 25.96
N ASP A 346 8.46 9.79 26.47
CA ASP A 346 8.23 9.10 27.74
C ASP A 346 8.33 7.57 27.54
N PRO A 347 9.33 6.87 28.12
CA PRO A 347 9.50 5.43 27.94
C PRO A 347 8.48 4.61 28.75
N ASN A 348 7.20 4.91 28.52
CA ASN A 348 6.08 4.35 29.27
C ASN A 348 5.71 2.94 28.78
N TRP A 349 6.52 1.96 29.15
CA TRP A 349 6.28 0.55 28.82
C TRP A 349 4.95 0.01 29.34
N GLY A 350 4.42 0.58 30.43
CA GLY A 350 3.11 0.19 30.97
C GLY A 350 1.98 0.38 29.95
N ARG A 351 2.07 1.40 29.08
CA ARG A 351 1.11 1.61 27.99
C ARG A 351 1.25 0.56 26.88
N ILE A 352 2.46 0.07 26.64
CA ILE A 352 2.72 -1.04 25.70
C ILE A 352 2.10 -2.33 26.23
N ALA A 353 2.41 -2.68 27.49
CA ALA A 353 1.87 -3.89 28.14
C ALA A 353 0.33 -3.85 28.23
N CYS A 354 -0.24 -2.69 28.58
CA CYS A 354 -1.69 -2.49 28.60
C CYS A 354 -2.32 -2.72 27.23
N ALA A 355 -1.70 -2.16 26.17
CA ALA A 355 -2.21 -2.32 24.79
C ALA A 355 -2.09 -3.77 24.28
N ALA A 356 -1.02 -4.47 24.65
CA ALA A 356 -0.90 -5.90 24.37
C ALA A 356 -2.00 -6.70 25.07
N GLY A 357 -2.32 -6.35 26.33
CA GLY A 357 -3.29 -7.08 27.17
C GLY A 357 -4.75 -6.99 26.68
N TYR A 358 -5.15 -5.93 25.95
CA TYR A 358 -6.51 -5.83 25.39
C TYR A 358 -6.60 -6.18 23.89
N ALA A 359 -5.55 -6.74 23.32
CA ALA A 359 -5.43 -6.97 21.88
C ALA A 359 -6.30 -8.12 21.31
N GLU A 360 -7.14 -8.76 22.13
CA GLU A 360 -7.95 -9.93 21.75
C GLU A 360 -7.10 -11.06 21.14
N ALA A 361 -5.95 -11.33 21.76
CA ALA A 361 -4.99 -12.36 21.38
C ALA A 361 -4.59 -13.17 22.61
N ASP A 362 -4.11 -14.39 22.40
CA ASP A 362 -3.52 -15.17 23.48
C ASP A 362 -2.29 -14.46 24.03
N LEU A 363 -2.27 -14.24 25.34
CA LEU A 363 -1.18 -13.60 26.06
C LEU A 363 -1.06 -14.16 27.48
N ASP A 364 0.16 -14.55 27.86
CA ASP A 364 0.52 -14.89 29.23
C ASP A 364 1.32 -13.71 29.80
N PRO A 365 0.75 -12.94 30.75
CA PRO A 365 1.43 -11.77 31.29
C PRO A 365 2.75 -12.11 32.02
N GLU A 366 2.92 -13.33 32.55
CA GLU A 366 4.16 -13.75 33.21
C GLU A 366 5.30 -14.04 32.24
N ARG A 367 5.01 -14.16 30.93
CA ARG A 367 5.98 -14.40 29.87
C ARG A 367 6.30 -13.18 29.04
N LEU A 368 5.55 -12.08 29.21
CA LEU A 368 5.70 -10.89 28.39
C LEU A 368 7.10 -10.27 28.53
N GLU A 369 7.74 -10.00 27.39
CA GLU A 369 8.95 -9.19 27.32
C GLU A 369 8.69 -7.97 26.43
N VAL A 370 9.22 -6.80 26.82
CA VAL A 370 9.10 -5.56 26.08
C VAL A 370 10.47 -4.86 26.02
N SER A 371 10.82 -4.36 24.84
CA SER A 371 11.99 -3.51 24.63
C SER A 371 11.61 -2.21 23.94
N ILE A 372 12.25 -1.12 24.32
CA ILE A 372 12.20 0.19 23.65
C ILE A 372 13.57 0.39 22.99
N GLY A 373 13.62 0.37 21.67
CA GLY A 373 14.87 0.30 20.93
C GLY A 373 15.71 -0.91 21.38
N GLN A 374 16.87 -0.66 21.91
CA GLN A 374 17.77 -1.70 22.43
C GLN A 374 17.60 -1.95 23.93
N VAL A 375 16.77 -1.17 24.63
CA VAL A 375 16.61 -1.24 26.09
C VAL A 375 15.45 -2.15 26.45
N ARG A 376 15.74 -3.29 27.13
CA ARG A 376 14.69 -4.17 27.66
C ARG A 376 14.10 -3.55 28.93
N VAL A 377 12.80 -3.30 28.90
CA VAL A 377 12.06 -2.61 29.97
C VAL A 377 11.11 -3.53 30.76
N VAL A 378 10.71 -4.67 30.12
CA VAL A 378 9.94 -5.75 30.78
C VAL A 378 10.62 -7.08 30.48
N GLN A 379 10.75 -7.93 31.52
CA GLN A 379 11.27 -9.28 31.41
C GLN A 379 10.43 -10.22 32.29
N SER A 380 9.99 -11.34 31.71
CA SER A 380 9.15 -12.35 32.42
C SER A 380 7.98 -11.71 33.16
N GLY A 381 7.26 -10.79 32.49
CA GLY A 381 6.09 -10.11 33.03
C GLY A 381 6.36 -9.03 34.10
N LEU A 382 7.59 -8.81 34.46
CA LEU A 382 7.97 -7.85 35.50
C LEU A 382 8.81 -6.68 34.91
N ALA A 383 8.75 -5.53 35.56
CA ALA A 383 9.66 -4.43 35.23
C ALA A 383 11.11 -4.89 35.36
N ALA A 384 11.89 -4.75 34.31
CA ALA A 384 13.32 -5.00 34.33
C ALA A 384 14.07 -3.92 35.10
N ASP A 385 15.28 -4.21 35.55
CA ASP A 385 16.21 -3.17 36.00
C ASP A 385 16.86 -2.57 34.75
N TYR A 386 16.51 -1.32 34.38
CA TYR A 386 16.97 -0.66 33.17
C TYR A 386 17.29 0.81 33.39
N ASP A 387 18.18 1.35 32.56
CA ASP A 387 18.48 2.77 32.53
C ASP A 387 17.33 3.54 31.85
N GLN A 388 16.58 4.30 32.66
CA GLN A 388 15.45 5.10 32.22
C GLN A 388 15.87 6.20 31.22
N ALA A 389 17.06 6.79 31.40
CA ALA A 389 17.56 7.82 30.50
C ALA A 389 17.94 7.22 29.13
N ALA A 390 18.52 6.02 29.10
CA ALA A 390 18.78 5.29 27.86
C ALA A 390 17.49 4.93 27.13
N ALA A 391 16.46 4.45 27.83
CA ALA A 391 15.16 4.15 27.22
C ALA A 391 14.48 5.41 26.67
N ALA A 392 14.56 6.55 27.35
CA ALA A 392 14.05 7.82 26.86
C ALA A 392 14.83 8.32 25.62
N ALA A 393 16.13 8.10 25.56
CA ALA A 393 16.96 8.46 24.42
C ALA A 393 16.57 7.72 23.15
N GLU A 394 16.19 6.41 23.25
CA GLU A 394 15.68 5.61 22.13
C GLU A 394 14.38 6.19 21.53
N MET A 395 13.64 7.00 22.29
CA MET A 395 12.39 7.62 21.85
C MET A 395 12.54 9.04 21.31
N GLN A 396 13.74 9.63 21.34
CA GLN A 396 13.96 11.01 20.86
C GLN A 396 14.09 11.13 19.34
N GLY A 397 14.44 10.03 18.66
CA GLY A 397 14.63 10.00 17.20
C GLY A 397 13.33 10.16 16.42
N ARG A 398 13.46 10.34 15.10
CA ARG A 398 12.32 10.34 14.18
C ARG A 398 11.70 8.95 13.97
N GLU A 399 12.37 7.90 14.39
CA GLU A 399 11.89 6.53 14.35
C GLU A 399 11.99 5.94 15.75
N VAL A 400 10.88 5.44 16.26
CA VAL A 400 10.77 4.80 17.57
C VAL A 400 10.37 3.34 17.35
N ARG A 401 11.14 2.42 17.92
CA ARG A 401 10.94 0.99 17.75
C ARG A 401 10.60 0.33 19.08
N PHE A 402 9.52 -0.45 19.05
CA PHE A 402 9.11 -1.31 20.16
C PHE A 402 9.20 -2.76 19.72
N ALA A 403 9.83 -3.61 20.54
CA ALA A 403 9.82 -5.06 20.36
C ALA A 403 9.09 -5.71 21.53
N VAL A 404 8.17 -6.62 21.21
CA VAL A 404 7.36 -7.37 22.18
C VAL A 404 7.50 -8.85 21.88
N HIS A 405 7.84 -9.64 22.88
CA HIS A 405 7.92 -11.09 22.77
C HIS A 405 6.92 -11.76 23.70
N LEU A 406 6.07 -12.65 23.15
CA LEU A 406 4.97 -13.29 23.89
C LEU A 406 5.31 -14.69 24.41
N HIS A 407 6.34 -15.37 23.88
CA HIS A 407 6.81 -16.70 24.26
C HIS A 407 5.73 -17.82 24.23
N LEU A 408 4.74 -17.73 23.32
CA LEU A 408 3.67 -18.71 23.15
C LEU A 408 3.82 -19.60 21.93
N GLY A 409 4.53 -19.14 20.91
CA GLY A 409 4.70 -19.85 19.64
C GLY A 409 5.71 -19.19 18.72
N SER A 410 5.49 -19.27 17.40
CA SER A 410 6.38 -18.72 16.37
C SER A 410 5.76 -17.59 15.55
N GLY A 411 4.56 -17.16 15.88
CA GLY A 411 3.86 -16.07 15.20
C GLY A 411 4.63 -14.75 15.32
N SER A 412 4.76 -14.03 14.23
CA SER A 412 5.41 -12.70 14.22
C SER A 412 4.71 -11.74 13.28
N ALA A 413 4.70 -10.46 13.63
CA ALA A 413 4.17 -9.38 12.81
C ALA A 413 4.82 -8.04 13.18
N THR A 414 4.78 -7.10 12.23
CA THR A 414 5.19 -5.71 12.46
C THR A 414 4.07 -4.77 12.09
N ALA A 415 3.76 -3.80 12.94
CA ALA A 415 2.83 -2.72 12.66
C ALA A 415 3.55 -1.37 12.70
N TRP A 416 2.98 -0.40 11.96
CA TRP A 416 3.49 0.96 11.92
C TRP A 416 2.39 1.95 12.30
N GLY A 417 2.81 3.01 12.95
CA GLY A 417 1.99 4.16 13.30
C GLY A 417 2.84 5.40 13.38
N CYS A 418 2.29 6.45 13.97
CA CYS A 418 2.99 7.68 14.24
C CYS A 418 2.66 8.19 15.64
N ASP A 419 3.38 9.19 16.14
CA ASP A 419 3.02 9.89 17.37
C ASP A 419 1.68 10.64 17.22
N LEU A 420 1.08 11.04 18.34
CA LEU A 420 -0.15 11.83 18.39
C LEU A 420 0.20 13.24 18.86
N THR A 421 0.09 14.20 17.95
CA THR A 421 0.47 15.60 18.19
C THR A 421 -0.74 16.52 18.31
N PRO A 422 -0.62 17.71 18.91
CA PRO A 422 -1.65 18.74 18.84
C PRO A 422 -1.98 19.17 17.40
N GLU A 423 -1.01 19.05 16.49
CA GLU A 423 -1.19 19.40 15.07
C GLU A 423 -2.18 18.47 14.37
N TYR A 424 -2.20 17.15 14.72
CA TYR A 424 -3.24 16.23 14.24
C TYR A 424 -4.64 16.75 14.57
N VAL A 425 -4.85 17.17 15.83
CA VAL A 425 -6.14 17.69 16.28
C VAL A 425 -6.49 19.00 15.55
N ARG A 426 -5.51 19.92 15.41
CA ARG A 426 -5.69 21.19 14.72
C ARG A 426 -6.10 20.97 13.25
N LEU A 427 -5.39 20.13 12.52
CA LEU A 427 -5.68 19.82 11.11
C LEU A 427 -7.07 19.25 10.93
N ASN A 428 -7.51 18.35 11.81
CA ASN A 428 -8.79 17.67 11.70
C ASN A 428 -9.97 18.46 12.29
N SER A 429 -9.72 19.53 13.07
CA SER A 429 -10.76 20.45 13.54
C SER A 429 -11.01 21.61 12.57
N ASP A 430 -10.00 22.03 11.81
CA ASP A 430 -10.05 23.21 10.95
C ASP A 430 -10.40 22.86 9.49
N TYR A 431 -10.33 21.59 9.11
CA TYR A 431 -10.43 21.17 7.70
C TYR A 431 -11.45 20.04 7.51
N THR A 432 -12.39 20.24 6.57
CA THR A 432 -13.31 19.18 6.13
C THR A 432 -12.69 18.46 4.91
N THR A 433 -12.33 17.21 5.10
CA THR A 433 -11.84 16.34 4.03
C THR A 433 -12.94 15.43 3.52
#